data_42b0ad39e77af9ab49d6ac56d6dd540a
#
_entry.id   42b0ad39e77af9ab49d6ac56d6dd540a
#
_cell.length_a   1.000
_cell.length_b   1.000
_cell.length_c   1.000
_cell.angle_alpha   90.00
_cell.angle_beta   90.00
_cell.angle_gamma   90.00
#
_symmetry.space_group_name_H-M   'P 1'
#
loop_
_entity.id
_entity.type
_entity.pdbx_description
1 polymer ?
#
loop_
_entity_poly.entity_id
_entity_poly.type
_entity_poly.pdbx_seq_one_letter_code
_entity_poly.pdbx_strand_id
1 'polypeptide(L)'
;MLKRYNTSAITLNFVRSLIDGGFADLHHPENWDLDFVSKSPMANQYKKLVESVSDSMSFFESITGNPLLTQRAEIYTSHEGLHLPYESAQTRFLEHRNAWYNLTTHFPWIGMRTADLEGAHVEYYRGIANPMGVKIGVSCSDDQLIGLIKKLNPKNNMGRLALITRLSLIHI
;
A
#
# COMPACT_ATOMS: atom_id res chain seq x y z
N MET A 1 2.08 -6.43 20.84
CA MET A 1 2.34 -5.71 19.57
C MET A 1 3.20 -6.53 18.62
N LEU A 2 4.38 -7.04 18.99
CA LEU A 2 5.26 -7.87 18.12
C LEU A 2 4.54 -9.06 17.45
N LYS A 3 3.66 -9.77 18.19
CA LYS A 3 2.86 -10.86 17.61
C LYS A 3 2.03 -10.41 16.40
N ARG A 4 1.52 -9.18 16.39
CA ARG A 4 0.75 -8.63 15.26
C ARG A 4 1.64 -8.40 14.04
N TYR A 5 2.84 -7.88 14.23
CA TYR A 5 3.83 -7.71 13.15
C TYR A 5 4.22 -9.07 12.55
N ASN A 6 4.50 -10.06 13.39
CA ASN A 6 4.83 -11.42 12.92
C ASN A 6 3.68 -12.03 12.12
N THR A 7 2.44 -11.94 12.62
CA THR A 7 1.26 -12.42 11.91
C THR A 7 1.09 -11.72 10.57
N SER A 8 1.27 -10.39 10.54
CA SER A 8 1.22 -9.61 9.29
C SER A 8 2.27 -10.07 8.28
N ALA A 9 3.52 -10.27 8.72
CA ALA A 9 4.60 -10.73 7.85
C ALA A 9 4.30 -12.11 7.25
N ILE A 10 3.81 -13.05 8.07
CA ILE A 10 3.41 -14.39 7.60
C ILE A 10 2.27 -14.29 6.58
N THR A 11 1.24 -13.50 6.88
CA THR A 11 0.10 -13.30 5.98
C THR A 11 0.54 -12.70 4.64
N LEU A 12 1.40 -11.67 4.66
CA LEU A 12 1.90 -11.04 3.44
C LEU A 12 2.77 -11.98 2.60
N ASN A 13 3.60 -12.80 3.25
CA ASN A 13 4.40 -13.81 2.54
C ASN A 13 3.50 -14.89 1.93
N PHE A 14 2.44 -15.30 2.62
CA PHE A 14 1.46 -16.24 2.07
C PHE A 14 0.74 -15.64 0.85
N VAL A 15 0.30 -14.39 0.92
CA VAL A 15 -0.32 -13.68 -0.21
C VAL A 15 0.65 -13.59 -1.40
N ARG A 16 1.93 -13.27 -1.17
CA ARG A 16 2.94 -13.27 -2.24
C ARG A 16 3.09 -14.64 -2.89
N SER A 17 3.14 -15.70 -2.07
CA SER A 17 3.25 -17.07 -2.58
C SER A 17 2.05 -17.45 -3.45
N LEU A 18 0.85 -17.02 -3.09
CA LEU A 18 -0.35 -17.22 -3.91
C LEU A 18 -0.25 -16.47 -5.24
N ILE A 19 0.20 -15.21 -5.21
CA ILE A 19 0.36 -14.40 -6.43
C ILE A 19 1.44 -15.00 -7.34
N ASP A 20 2.58 -15.36 -6.78
CA ASP A 20 3.68 -15.99 -7.53
C ASP A 20 3.27 -17.39 -8.07
N GLY A 21 2.33 -18.06 -7.42
CA GLY A 21 1.69 -19.30 -7.86
C GLY A 21 0.56 -19.12 -8.90
N GLY A 22 0.30 -17.89 -9.37
CA GLY A 22 -0.70 -17.61 -10.41
C GLY A 22 -2.13 -17.43 -9.90
N PHE A 23 -2.37 -17.40 -8.59
CA PHE A 23 -3.72 -17.24 -8.05
C PHE A 23 -4.40 -15.92 -8.44
N ALA A 24 -3.63 -14.86 -8.67
CA ALA A 24 -4.10 -13.56 -9.13
C ALA A 24 -3.69 -13.29 -10.59
N ASP A 25 -3.47 -14.31 -11.38
CA ASP A 25 -3.15 -14.20 -12.80
C ASP A 25 -4.37 -13.69 -13.56
N LEU A 26 -4.20 -12.61 -14.30
CA LEU A 26 -5.23 -12.00 -15.13
C LEU A 26 -5.66 -12.89 -16.31
N HIS A 27 -4.82 -13.89 -16.70
CA HIS A 27 -5.13 -14.87 -17.74
C HIS A 27 -6.09 -15.96 -17.28
N HIS A 28 -6.30 -16.07 -15.96
CA HIS A 28 -7.17 -17.06 -15.37
C HIS A 28 -8.32 -16.39 -14.60
N PRO A 29 -9.15 -15.58 -15.30
CA PRO A 29 -10.26 -14.89 -14.65
C PRO A 29 -11.32 -15.86 -14.09
N GLU A 30 -11.32 -17.12 -14.52
CA GLU A 30 -12.13 -18.19 -13.93
C GLU A 30 -11.78 -18.44 -12.46
N ASN A 31 -10.54 -18.18 -12.03
CA ASN A 31 -10.12 -18.28 -10.64
C ASN A 31 -10.70 -17.16 -9.76
N TRP A 32 -11.31 -16.14 -10.38
CA TRP A 32 -11.98 -15.04 -9.69
C TRP A 32 -13.46 -15.31 -9.46
N ASP A 33 -13.99 -16.41 -10.03
CA ASP A 33 -15.39 -16.80 -9.87
C ASP A 33 -15.60 -17.36 -8.45
N LEU A 34 -15.88 -16.46 -7.54
CA LEU A 34 -16.19 -16.81 -6.16
C LEU A 34 -17.64 -17.29 -6.10
N ASP A 35 -17.88 -18.41 -5.44
CA ASP A 35 -19.20 -19.04 -5.28
C ASP A 35 -20.31 -18.05 -4.86
N PHE A 36 -19.99 -17.03 -4.09
CA PHE A 36 -20.96 -16.03 -3.67
C PHE A 36 -21.41 -15.10 -4.79
N VAL A 37 -20.60 -14.92 -5.83
CA VAL A 37 -20.93 -14.07 -6.98
C VAL A 37 -22.07 -14.72 -7.77
N SER A 38 -22.07 -16.03 -7.92
CA SER A 38 -23.11 -16.77 -8.64
C SER A 38 -24.51 -16.63 -8.01
N LYS A 39 -24.56 -16.32 -6.71
CA LYS A 39 -25.79 -16.10 -5.94
C LYS A 39 -26.23 -14.63 -5.91
N SER A 40 -25.45 -13.74 -6.50
CA SER A 40 -25.77 -12.31 -6.55
C SER A 40 -26.75 -11.98 -7.67
N PRO A 41 -27.69 -11.05 -7.47
CA PRO A 41 -28.51 -10.50 -8.57
C PRO A 41 -27.68 -9.91 -9.71
N MET A 42 -26.42 -9.55 -9.44
CA MET A 42 -25.47 -8.96 -10.40
C MET A 42 -24.55 -9.99 -11.06
N ALA A 43 -24.75 -11.30 -10.83
CA ALA A 43 -23.88 -12.36 -11.36
C ALA A 43 -23.64 -12.25 -12.88
N ASN A 44 -24.70 -11.95 -13.65
CA ASN A 44 -24.59 -11.81 -15.11
C ASN A 44 -23.76 -10.58 -15.53
N GLN A 45 -23.84 -9.49 -14.77
CA GLN A 45 -23.02 -8.30 -15.06
C GLN A 45 -21.54 -8.58 -14.74
N TYR A 46 -21.28 -9.27 -13.63
CA TYR A 46 -19.95 -9.70 -13.28
C TYR A 46 -19.32 -10.60 -14.34
N LYS A 47 -20.06 -11.64 -14.81
CA LYS A 47 -19.59 -12.54 -15.87
C LYS A 47 -19.22 -11.78 -17.16
N LYS A 48 -20.07 -10.87 -17.59
CA LYS A 48 -19.76 -10.01 -18.76
C LYS A 48 -18.50 -9.16 -18.57
N LEU A 49 -18.28 -8.67 -17.34
CA LEU A 49 -17.06 -7.92 -17.02
C LEU A 49 -15.83 -8.83 -17.12
N VAL A 50 -15.89 -10.04 -16.56
CA VAL A 50 -14.80 -11.03 -16.61
C VAL A 50 -14.49 -11.41 -18.04
N GLU A 51 -15.50 -11.69 -18.86
CA GLU A 51 -15.36 -11.98 -20.30
C GLU A 51 -14.67 -10.82 -21.04
N SER A 52 -15.12 -9.57 -20.79
CA SER A 52 -14.52 -8.37 -21.40
C SER A 52 -13.07 -8.18 -20.99
N VAL A 53 -12.71 -8.49 -19.76
CA VAL A 53 -11.30 -8.45 -19.28
C VAL A 53 -10.50 -9.50 -20.03
N SER A 54 -10.97 -10.75 -20.11
CA SER A 54 -10.30 -11.85 -20.80
C SER A 54 -10.03 -11.52 -22.29
N ASP A 55 -11.04 -10.98 -22.98
CA ASP A 55 -10.91 -10.57 -24.39
C ASP A 55 -9.88 -9.44 -24.55
N SER A 56 -9.91 -8.47 -23.66
CA SER A 56 -8.96 -7.34 -23.65
C SER A 56 -7.53 -7.81 -23.43
N MET A 57 -7.33 -8.78 -22.53
CA MET A 57 -6.02 -9.37 -22.26
C MET A 57 -5.48 -10.12 -23.49
N SER A 58 -6.30 -10.98 -24.10
CA SER A 58 -5.96 -11.72 -25.30
C SER A 58 -5.59 -10.81 -26.47
N PHE A 59 -6.33 -9.70 -26.61
CA PHE A 59 -6.03 -8.66 -27.62
C PHE A 59 -4.69 -7.98 -27.34
N PHE A 60 -4.45 -7.57 -26.10
CA PHE A 60 -3.20 -6.89 -25.70
C PHE A 60 -1.98 -7.80 -25.92
N GLU A 61 -2.07 -9.08 -25.59
CA GLU A 61 -0.99 -10.05 -25.83
C GLU A 61 -0.72 -10.27 -27.30
N SER A 62 -1.76 -10.32 -28.12
CA SER A 62 -1.61 -10.46 -29.58
C SER A 62 -0.84 -9.29 -30.19
N ILE A 63 -0.95 -8.08 -29.62
CA ILE A 63 -0.22 -6.90 -30.09
C ILE A 63 1.19 -6.84 -29.51
N THR A 64 1.36 -7.11 -28.23
CA THR A 64 2.66 -6.90 -27.56
C THR A 64 3.61 -8.07 -27.71
N GLY A 65 3.10 -9.26 -27.96
CA GLY A 65 3.87 -10.49 -28.02
C GLY A 65 4.55 -10.85 -26.68
N ASN A 66 4.18 -10.18 -25.58
CA ASN A 66 4.83 -10.37 -24.27
C ASN A 66 3.78 -10.61 -23.17
N PRO A 67 3.47 -11.89 -22.89
CA PRO A 67 2.52 -12.26 -21.85
C PRO A 67 3.00 -11.90 -20.42
N LEU A 68 4.31 -11.72 -20.20
CA LEU A 68 4.87 -11.43 -18.87
C LEU A 68 4.38 -10.11 -18.26
N LEU A 69 3.95 -9.14 -19.08
CA LEU A 69 3.44 -7.85 -18.61
C LEU A 69 2.08 -7.98 -17.89
N THR A 70 1.38 -9.06 -18.14
CA THR A 70 0.00 -9.28 -17.68
C THR A 70 -0.13 -10.46 -16.70
N GLN A 71 0.89 -11.30 -16.62
CA GLN A 71 0.89 -12.50 -15.79
C GLN A 71 1.06 -12.24 -14.29
N ARG A 72 1.66 -11.13 -13.90
CA ARG A 72 1.99 -10.89 -12.49
C ARG A 72 1.28 -9.67 -11.95
N ALA A 73 0.39 -9.89 -10.99
CA ALA A 73 -0.16 -8.79 -10.20
C ALA A 73 0.92 -8.23 -9.26
N GLU A 74 1.22 -6.94 -9.38
CA GLU A 74 2.08 -6.26 -8.41
C GLU A 74 1.34 -6.06 -7.09
N ILE A 75 1.98 -6.41 -5.99
CA ILE A 75 1.44 -6.20 -4.65
C ILE A 75 2.30 -5.20 -3.89
N TYR A 76 1.64 -4.17 -3.38
CA TYR A 76 2.25 -3.18 -2.50
C TYR A 76 1.59 -3.24 -1.13
N THR A 77 2.42 -3.14 -0.10
CA THR A 77 1.97 -3.23 1.29
C THR A 77 2.12 -1.89 1.98
N SER A 78 1.24 -1.65 2.95
CA SER A 78 1.27 -0.45 3.78
C SER A 78 0.85 -0.77 5.21
N HIS A 79 1.43 -0.09 6.18
CA HIS A 79 1.00 -0.16 7.57
C HIS A 79 1.30 1.12 8.35
N GLU A 80 0.66 1.29 9.49
CA GLU A 80 1.00 2.34 10.46
C GLU A 80 2.29 1.96 11.18
N GLY A 81 3.32 2.79 11.08
CA GLY A 81 4.59 2.59 11.78
C GLY A 81 4.47 2.97 13.25
N LEU A 82 3.65 2.23 14.00
CA LEU A 82 3.31 2.57 15.38
C LEU A 82 4.43 2.24 16.38
N HIS A 83 5.18 1.17 16.14
CA HIS A 83 6.21 0.66 17.05
C HIS A 83 7.61 0.96 16.54
N LEU A 84 8.10 2.17 16.80
CA LEU A 84 9.38 2.66 16.26
C LEU A 84 10.58 1.74 16.52
N PRO A 85 10.75 1.06 17.67
CA PRO A 85 11.83 0.09 17.86
C PRO A 85 11.81 -1.03 16.81
N TYR A 86 10.62 -1.52 16.42
CA TYR A 86 10.49 -2.52 15.35
C TYR A 86 10.81 -1.92 13.98
N GLU A 87 10.24 -0.77 13.67
CA GLU A 87 10.47 -0.07 12.40
C GLU A 87 11.97 0.25 12.22
N SER A 88 12.61 0.77 13.25
CA SER A 88 14.05 1.08 13.24
C SER A 88 14.92 -0.16 13.07
N ALA A 89 14.55 -1.28 13.72
CA ALA A 89 15.27 -2.54 13.59
C ALA A 89 15.23 -3.10 12.15
N GLN A 90 14.24 -2.73 11.36
CA GLN A 90 14.09 -3.14 9.97
C GLN A 90 14.52 -2.06 8.95
N THR A 91 15.04 -0.93 9.44
CA THR A 91 15.53 0.15 8.57
C THR A 91 16.97 -0.12 8.17
N ARG A 92 17.27 0.03 6.88
CA ARG A 92 18.62 -0.19 6.31
C ARG A 92 19.03 0.94 5.40
N PHE A 93 20.30 1.24 5.39
CA PHE A 93 20.91 2.09 4.37
C PHE A 93 21.09 1.26 3.10
N LEU A 94 20.55 1.73 2.00
CA LEU A 94 20.71 1.10 0.69
C LEU A 94 21.74 1.87 -0.13
N GLU A 95 22.94 1.32 -0.29
CA GLU A 95 24.07 1.97 -0.98
C GLU A 95 23.72 2.42 -2.39
N HIS A 96 23.07 1.56 -3.17
CA HIS A 96 22.66 1.86 -4.56
C HIS A 96 21.60 2.97 -4.66
N ARG A 97 20.93 3.32 -3.57
CA ARG A 97 19.95 4.43 -3.47
C ARG A 97 20.49 5.61 -2.68
N ASN A 98 21.61 5.43 -1.99
CA ASN A 98 22.21 6.40 -1.09
C ASN A 98 21.22 6.98 -0.07
N ALA A 99 20.39 6.13 0.54
CA ALA A 99 19.35 6.55 1.47
C ALA A 99 18.92 5.43 2.41
N TRP A 100 18.33 5.82 3.54
CA TRP A 100 17.73 4.90 4.50
C TRP A 100 16.31 4.52 4.10
N TYR A 101 16.00 3.23 4.14
CA TYR A 101 14.67 2.70 3.85
C TYR A 101 14.17 1.81 4.98
N ASN A 102 12.91 2.01 5.37
CA ASN A 102 12.18 1.02 6.15
C ASN A 102 11.79 -0.13 5.22
N LEU A 103 12.22 -1.36 5.56
CA LEU A 103 11.99 -2.55 4.74
C LEU A 103 10.78 -3.37 5.20
N THR A 104 10.01 -2.89 6.16
CA THR A 104 8.81 -3.61 6.65
C THR A 104 7.63 -3.52 5.69
N THR A 105 7.58 -2.43 4.89
CA THR A 105 6.46 -2.13 3.99
C THR A 105 6.89 -1.15 2.90
N HIS A 106 6.14 -1.11 1.79
CA HIS A 106 6.41 -0.17 0.70
C HIS A 106 5.99 1.26 1.07
N PHE A 107 4.87 1.40 1.78
CA PHE A 107 4.26 2.68 2.09
C PHE A 107 3.86 2.75 3.58
N PRO A 108 4.78 3.06 4.48
CA PRO A 108 4.46 3.27 5.89
C PRO A 108 3.73 4.60 6.10
N TRP A 109 2.86 4.70 7.11
CA TRP A 109 2.23 5.98 7.47
C TRP A 109 2.29 6.29 8.95
N ILE A 110 2.24 7.59 9.25
CA ILE A 110 2.13 8.13 10.60
C ILE A 110 0.65 8.19 10.99
N GLY A 111 0.29 7.62 12.14
CA GLY A 111 -1.05 7.73 12.70
C GLY A 111 -1.37 9.15 13.17
N MET A 112 -2.65 9.53 13.15
CA MET A 112 -3.10 10.85 13.61
C MET A 112 -2.63 11.20 15.03
N ARG A 113 -2.59 10.21 15.92
CA ARG A 113 -2.19 10.40 17.32
C ARG A 113 -0.68 10.58 17.53
N THR A 114 0.12 10.25 16.53
CA THR A 114 1.58 10.29 16.56
C THR A 114 2.16 11.28 15.54
N ALA A 115 1.30 12.13 14.95
CA ALA A 115 1.68 13.15 13.97
C ALA A 115 2.05 14.49 14.65
N ASP A 116 2.70 14.43 15.78
CA ASP A 116 3.26 15.61 16.44
C ASP A 116 4.54 16.05 15.73
N LEU A 117 4.64 17.34 15.40
CA LEU A 117 5.78 17.90 14.69
C LEU A 117 7.13 17.63 15.39
N GLU A 118 7.17 17.69 16.70
CA GLU A 118 8.38 17.41 17.48
C GLU A 118 8.42 15.97 18.02
N GLY A 119 7.47 15.16 17.59
CA GLY A 119 7.33 13.76 18.02
C GLY A 119 8.32 12.82 17.35
N ALA A 120 8.66 11.74 18.05
CA ALA A 120 9.61 10.73 17.59
C ALA A 120 9.19 10.07 16.27
N HIS A 121 7.89 9.92 16.00
CA HIS A 121 7.41 9.35 14.75
C HIS A 121 7.73 10.26 13.56
N VAL A 122 7.44 11.55 13.66
CA VAL A 122 7.73 12.50 12.59
C VAL A 122 9.23 12.58 12.34
N GLU A 123 10.06 12.57 13.40
CA GLU A 123 11.51 12.58 13.26
C GLU A 123 12.04 11.31 12.59
N TYR A 124 11.55 10.13 12.98
CA TYR A 124 11.90 8.87 12.33
C TYR A 124 11.54 8.89 10.82
N TYR A 125 10.32 9.30 10.50
CA TYR A 125 9.84 9.31 9.11
C TYR A 125 10.56 10.34 8.24
N ARG A 126 11.01 11.44 8.82
CA ARG A 126 11.85 12.41 8.15
C ARG A 126 13.16 11.78 7.67
N GLY A 127 13.69 10.81 8.41
CA GLY A 127 14.97 10.15 8.14
C GLY A 127 14.95 9.04 7.09
N ILE A 128 13.80 8.51 6.73
CA ILE A 128 13.68 7.42 5.74
C ILE A 128 13.27 7.95 4.36
N ALA A 129 13.61 7.24 3.30
CA ALA A 129 13.35 7.65 1.91
C ALA A 129 12.10 7.01 1.28
N ASN A 130 11.40 6.13 1.99
CA ASN A 130 10.16 5.54 1.50
C ASN A 130 9.13 6.62 1.13
N PRO A 131 8.31 6.45 0.11
CA PRO A 131 7.05 7.17 0.04
C PRO A 131 6.24 6.88 1.30
N MET A 132 5.55 7.87 1.83
CA MET A 132 4.89 7.74 3.12
C MET A 132 3.56 8.48 3.19
N GLY A 133 2.74 8.10 4.17
CA GLY A 133 1.52 8.80 4.49
C GLY A 133 1.53 9.44 5.86
N VAL A 134 0.69 10.44 6.07
CA VAL A 134 0.34 10.95 7.39
C VAL A 134 -1.17 11.10 7.50
N LYS A 135 -1.75 10.55 8.57
CA LYS A 135 -3.18 10.66 8.82
C LYS A 135 -3.50 12.02 9.43
N ILE A 136 -4.38 12.75 8.77
CA ILE A 136 -4.87 14.07 9.17
C ILE A 136 -6.30 13.95 9.68
N GLY A 137 -6.54 14.42 10.89
CA GLY A 137 -7.86 14.50 11.50
C GLY A 137 -8.38 15.95 11.61
N VAL A 138 -9.60 16.10 12.08
CA VAL A 138 -10.27 17.39 12.27
C VAL A 138 -9.56 18.33 13.26
N SER A 139 -8.72 17.78 14.13
CA SER A 139 -7.95 18.56 15.10
C SER A 139 -6.61 19.08 14.55
N CYS A 140 -6.24 18.74 13.33
CA CYS A 140 -5.01 19.21 12.71
C CYS A 140 -5.21 20.65 12.23
N SER A 141 -4.47 21.60 12.80
CA SER A 141 -4.49 22.98 12.33
C SER A 141 -3.72 23.15 11.00
N ASP A 142 -3.99 24.23 10.29
CA ASP A 142 -3.30 24.55 9.04
C ASP A 142 -1.79 24.69 9.26
N ASP A 143 -1.37 25.31 10.35
CA ASP A 143 0.05 25.46 10.70
C ASP A 143 0.72 24.10 10.96
N GLN A 144 0.03 23.20 11.67
CA GLN A 144 0.51 21.83 11.89
C GLN A 144 0.62 21.07 10.56
N LEU A 145 -0.38 21.17 9.70
CA LEU A 145 -0.37 20.54 8.39
C LEU A 145 0.80 21.02 7.52
N ILE A 146 0.98 22.33 7.43
CA ILE A 146 2.07 22.95 6.68
C ILE A 146 3.44 22.52 7.26
N GLY A 147 3.53 22.50 8.59
CA GLY A 147 4.73 22.04 9.31
C GLY A 147 5.09 20.60 8.98
N LEU A 148 4.11 19.69 9.00
CA LEU A 148 4.29 18.27 8.64
C LEU A 148 4.76 18.12 7.20
N ILE A 149 4.15 18.82 6.25
CA ILE A 149 4.54 18.78 4.84
C ILE A 149 5.98 19.23 4.69
N LYS A 150 6.37 20.38 5.28
CA LYS A 150 7.73 20.91 5.20
C LYS A 150 8.75 19.97 5.84
N LYS A 151 8.41 19.35 6.97
CA LYS A 151 9.33 18.48 7.72
C LYS A 151 9.50 17.11 7.06
N LEU A 152 8.45 16.53 6.50
CA LEU A 152 8.45 15.19 5.89
C LEU A 152 8.82 15.20 4.39
N ASN A 153 8.58 16.32 3.70
CA ASN A 153 8.92 16.48 2.28
C ASN A 153 9.55 17.85 1.99
N PRO A 154 10.70 18.16 2.57
CA PRO A 154 11.33 19.47 2.46
C PRO A 154 11.75 19.84 1.02
N LYS A 155 11.95 18.86 0.16
CA LYS A 155 12.35 19.05 -1.24
C LYS A 155 11.14 19.09 -2.18
N ASN A 156 9.92 18.99 -1.65
CA ASN A 156 8.67 18.90 -2.41
C ASN A 156 8.72 17.85 -3.53
N ASN A 157 9.30 16.70 -3.24
CA ASN A 157 9.39 15.59 -4.19
C ASN A 157 7.99 15.02 -4.45
N MET A 158 7.63 14.89 -5.73
CA MET A 158 6.37 14.29 -6.13
C MET A 158 6.29 12.83 -5.67
N GLY A 159 5.14 12.39 -5.16
CA GLY A 159 4.92 11.02 -4.70
C GLY A 159 5.54 10.67 -3.34
N ARG A 160 6.25 11.61 -2.69
CA ARG A 160 6.93 11.37 -1.42
C ARG A 160 5.97 11.30 -0.23
N LEU A 161 5.00 12.18 -0.17
CA LEU A 161 4.08 12.34 0.95
C LEU A 161 2.63 12.35 0.49
N ALA A 162 1.81 11.47 1.08
CA ALA A 162 0.37 11.47 0.91
C ALA A 162 -0.33 11.89 2.21
N LEU A 163 -1.31 12.77 2.10
CA LEU A 163 -2.18 13.15 3.22
C LEU A 163 -3.38 12.20 3.24
N ILE A 164 -3.53 11.45 4.33
CA ILE A 164 -4.64 10.51 4.51
C ILE A 164 -5.69 11.19 5.37
N THR A 165 -6.68 11.80 4.73
CA THR A 165 -7.75 12.52 5.42
C THR A 165 -8.78 11.54 5.97
N ARG A 166 -9.21 11.76 7.21
CA ARG A 166 -10.33 11.06 7.82
C ARG A 166 -11.55 11.97 7.81
N LEU A 167 -12.36 11.80 6.77
CA LEU A 167 -13.59 12.59 6.57
C LEU A 167 -14.85 11.89 7.09
N SER A 168 -14.70 10.89 7.97
CA SER A 168 -15.84 10.16 8.51
C SER A 168 -16.67 11.07 9.42
N LEU A 169 -17.93 11.22 9.08
CA LEU A 169 -18.97 11.85 9.93
C LEU A 169 -19.54 10.87 10.97
N ILE A 170 -18.88 9.76 11.21
CA ILE A 170 -19.33 8.83 12.25
C ILE A 170 -19.05 9.49 13.60
N HIS A 171 -20.06 10.13 14.12
CA HIS A 171 -20.15 10.41 15.54
C HIS A 171 -20.51 9.11 16.24
N ILE A 172 -19.57 8.56 16.93
CA ILE A 172 -19.78 7.48 17.89
C ILE A 172 -19.85 8.11 19.25
#